data_6d1c352dca7c9e1d5a034dab06a81248
#
_entry.id   6d1c352dca7c9e1d5a034dab06a81248
#
_cell.length_a   1.000
_cell.length_b   1.000
_cell.length_c   1.000
_cell.angle_alpha   90.00
_cell.angle_beta   90.00
_cell.angle_gamma   90.00
#
_symmetry.space_group_name_H-M   'P 1'
#
loop_
_entity.id
_entity.type
_entity.pdbx_description
1 polymer ?
#
loop_
_entity_poly.entity_id
_entity_poly.type
_entity_poly.pdbx_seq_one_letter_code
_entity_poly.pdbx_strand_id
1 'polypeptide(L)'
;MAPKRGLGKGLDMLIPTGDAKKSSSPRSTGSNAAKKAELSSTTNTSTPSVPVAEPEVKEIEKTLRVSELEPNSNQPRKVFEEDALQELADSIKEFGIIQPIVVTPKNKKYEIIAGERRWRAARLAGLKEVPVIIRDYTEQQIVEISLIENIQRENLNPIEEALAYQRLVDEFSLKQDDVAERVSKSRATITNSLRLLKLCKNVQQMVIDDKISSGHARALLAIDDADLQYEVAYKVFDESLSVRQTEALVKKLNTIPKAQPKEEIKHPYLY
;
A
#
# COMPACT_ATOMS: atom_id res chain seq x y z
N MET A 1 -60.66 -2.62 -13.90
CA MET A 1 -59.96 -1.71 -14.82
C MET A 1 -59.01 -0.86 -14.00
N ALA A 2 -57.72 -1.12 -14.04
CA ALA A 2 -56.66 -0.35 -13.35
C ALA A 2 -55.75 0.29 -14.42
N PRO A 3 -55.35 1.55 -14.31
CA PRO A 3 -54.53 2.24 -15.32
C PRO A 3 -53.02 1.91 -15.15
N LYS A 4 -52.41 1.64 -16.30
CA LYS A 4 -50.94 1.47 -16.47
C LYS A 4 -50.25 2.81 -16.23
N ARG A 5 -49.23 2.82 -15.30
CA ARG A 5 -48.27 3.91 -15.16
C ARG A 5 -47.08 3.67 -16.09
N GLY A 6 -46.89 4.60 -17.04
CA GLY A 6 -45.73 4.61 -17.95
C GLY A 6 -44.45 5.06 -17.25
N LEU A 7 -43.40 4.27 -17.46
CA LEU A 7 -42.01 4.71 -17.28
C LEU A 7 -41.55 5.48 -18.52
N GLY A 8 -40.96 6.63 -18.33
CA GLY A 8 -40.26 7.28 -19.42
C GLY A 8 -40.14 8.81 -19.27
N LYS A 9 -39.13 9.29 -18.54
CA LYS A 9 -38.52 10.63 -18.70
C LYS A 9 -37.28 10.68 -17.80
N GLY A 10 -36.12 10.35 -18.35
CA GLY A 10 -34.87 10.41 -17.59
C GLY A 10 -33.59 10.14 -18.39
N LEU A 11 -33.68 10.02 -19.71
CA LEU A 11 -32.51 9.66 -20.51
C LEU A 11 -32.04 10.72 -21.52
N ASP A 12 -32.69 11.87 -21.59
CA ASP A 12 -32.36 12.93 -22.59
C ASP A 12 -31.30 13.95 -22.13
N MET A 13 -30.63 13.73 -20.98
CA MET A 13 -29.69 14.71 -20.41
C MET A 13 -28.23 14.33 -20.52
N LEU A 14 -27.83 13.33 -21.30
CA LEU A 14 -26.48 12.82 -21.34
C LEU A 14 -25.77 12.83 -22.71
N ILE A 15 -26.30 13.55 -23.72
CA ILE A 15 -25.59 13.66 -25.01
C ILE A 15 -25.48 15.15 -25.37
N PRO A 16 -24.29 15.78 -25.37
CA PRO A 16 -24.07 17.07 -25.98
C PRO A 16 -23.83 16.91 -27.48
N THR A 17 -24.81 17.22 -28.32
CA THR A 17 -24.63 17.44 -29.76
C THR A 17 -24.10 18.84 -29.97
N GLY A 18 -22.94 18.97 -30.60
CA GLY A 18 -22.39 20.23 -31.05
C GLY A 18 -23.13 20.75 -32.27
N ASP A 19 -23.26 22.05 -32.33
CA ASP A 19 -23.22 22.78 -33.62
C ASP A 19 -22.81 24.23 -33.43
N ALA A 20 -21.97 24.65 -34.35
CA ALA A 20 -21.35 25.94 -34.44
C ALA A 20 -22.30 27.04 -34.91
N LYS A 21 -22.12 28.29 -34.41
CA LYS A 21 -22.12 29.50 -35.28
C LYS A 21 -21.60 30.77 -34.58
N LYS A 22 -20.76 31.44 -35.36
CA LYS A 22 -20.14 32.77 -35.24
C LYS A 22 -21.07 33.90 -34.78
N SER A 23 -20.55 34.88 -33.99
CA SER A 23 -20.33 36.25 -34.49
C SER A 23 -19.99 37.25 -33.37
N SER A 24 -18.93 38.01 -33.62
CA SER A 24 -18.75 39.47 -33.44
C SER A 24 -18.53 40.08 -32.06
N SER A 25 -17.28 40.61 -31.94
CA SER A 25 -16.89 41.71 -31.06
C SER A 25 -17.61 43.04 -31.43
N PRO A 26 -17.55 44.16 -30.64
CA PRO A 26 -16.30 44.86 -30.36
C PRO A 26 -16.17 45.67 -29.03
N ARG A 27 -14.91 45.98 -28.65
CA ARG A 27 -14.36 47.30 -28.23
C ARG A 27 -14.84 47.97 -26.93
N SER A 28 -13.94 48.30 -25.99
CA SER A 28 -13.18 49.59 -25.88
C SER A 28 -12.41 49.63 -24.55
N THR A 29 -11.13 49.90 -24.61
CA THR A 29 -10.37 51.14 -24.30
C THR A 29 -10.04 51.43 -22.85
N GLY A 30 -8.73 51.70 -22.61
CA GLY A 30 -8.17 52.60 -21.61
C GLY A 30 -7.11 51.95 -20.76
N SER A 31 -5.85 52.02 -21.04
CA SER A 31 -4.81 53.07 -21.11
C SER A 31 -4.08 53.23 -19.77
N ASN A 32 -2.73 53.13 -19.91
CA ASN A 32 -1.65 53.79 -19.18
C ASN A 32 -1.25 53.24 -17.79
N ALA A 33 0.04 53.18 -17.40
CA ALA A 33 1.28 53.70 -17.95
C ALA A 33 2.46 53.00 -17.24
N ALA A 34 3.60 53.06 -17.90
CA ALA A 34 4.92 52.60 -17.52
C ALA A 34 5.51 53.23 -16.25
N LYS A 35 6.42 52.45 -15.57
CA LYS A 35 7.75 52.96 -15.06
C LYS A 35 8.61 51.76 -14.68
N LYS A 36 9.60 51.50 -15.39
CA LYS A 36 11.05 51.51 -15.42
C LYS A 36 11.73 51.68 -14.07
N ALA A 37 12.58 50.69 -13.71
CA ALA A 37 13.95 50.74 -13.12
C ALA A 37 14.34 49.31 -12.74
N GLU A 38 15.24 48.67 -13.41
CA GLU A 38 16.68 48.50 -13.25
C GLU A 38 17.15 47.71 -11.99
N LEU A 39 17.71 46.58 -12.29
CA LEU A 39 19.02 46.01 -11.93
C LEU A 39 19.26 45.62 -10.47
N SER A 40 19.30 44.31 -10.21
CA SER A 40 20.48 43.73 -9.56
C SER A 40 20.49 42.21 -9.73
N SER A 41 21.57 41.75 -10.33
CA SER A 41 22.03 40.41 -10.53
C SER A 41 22.27 39.68 -9.21
N THR A 42 21.66 38.51 -9.02
CA THR A 42 22.22 37.48 -8.13
C THR A 42 22.10 36.12 -8.85
N THR A 43 23.24 35.62 -9.19
CA THR A 43 23.52 34.31 -9.76
C THR A 43 22.99 33.19 -8.85
N ASN A 44 21.91 32.55 -9.24
CA ASN A 44 21.55 31.25 -8.71
C ASN A 44 22.16 30.18 -9.61
N THR A 45 23.24 29.59 -9.16
CA THR A 45 23.85 28.38 -9.69
C THR A 45 22.88 27.21 -9.45
N SER A 46 22.05 26.94 -10.42
CA SER A 46 21.29 25.69 -10.48
C SER A 46 22.25 24.58 -10.88
N THR A 47 22.64 23.74 -9.93
CA THR A 47 23.28 22.46 -10.18
C THR A 47 22.35 21.61 -11.02
N PRO A 48 22.77 21.10 -12.19
CA PRO A 48 21.95 20.19 -12.95
C PRO A 48 21.81 18.89 -12.17
N SER A 49 20.58 18.55 -11.77
CA SER A 49 20.22 17.20 -11.34
C SER A 49 20.47 16.26 -12.49
N VAL A 50 21.51 15.46 -12.40
CA VAL A 50 21.76 14.34 -13.27
C VAL A 50 20.56 13.40 -13.14
N PRO A 51 19.84 13.07 -14.21
CA PRO A 51 18.84 12.00 -14.15
C PRO A 51 19.62 10.71 -13.85
N VAL A 52 19.33 10.11 -12.70
CA VAL A 52 19.75 8.74 -12.42
C VAL A 52 19.04 7.89 -13.46
N ALA A 53 19.80 7.47 -14.48
CA ALA A 53 19.34 6.51 -15.44
C ALA A 53 18.97 5.23 -14.66
N GLU A 54 17.68 4.93 -14.59
CA GLU A 54 17.24 3.59 -14.25
C GLU A 54 17.96 2.63 -15.18
N PRO A 55 18.57 1.55 -14.68
CA PRO A 55 19.15 0.55 -15.56
C PRO A 55 18.02 0.01 -16.44
N GLU A 56 18.11 0.26 -17.75
CA GLU A 56 17.25 -0.37 -18.74
C GLU A 56 17.41 -1.89 -18.61
N VAL A 57 16.54 -2.50 -17.84
CA VAL A 57 16.46 -3.94 -17.70
C VAL A 57 15.92 -4.45 -19.04
N LYS A 58 16.78 -4.97 -19.88
CA LYS A 58 16.38 -5.61 -21.14
C LYS A 58 15.50 -6.79 -20.81
N GLU A 59 14.21 -6.61 -20.96
CA GLU A 59 13.22 -7.68 -20.87
C GLU A 59 13.40 -8.60 -22.08
N ILE A 60 13.92 -9.79 -21.84
CA ILE A 60 14.04 -10.81 -22.87
C ILE A 60 12.94 -11.83 -22.63
N GLU A 61 11.84 -11.72 -23.39
CA GLU A 61 10.83 -12.78 -23.43
C GLU A 61 11.43 -14.00 -24.14
N LYS A 62 11.48 -15.12 -23.43
CA LYS A 62 11.95 -16.40 -23.94
C LYS A 62 10.99 -17.51 -23.54
N THR A 63 11.03 -18.60 -24.28
CA THR A 63 10.37 -19.82 -23.90
C THR A 63 11.41 -20.76 -23.28
N LEU A 64 11.17 -21.22 -22.04
CA LEU A 64 12.04 -22.17 -21.33
C LEU A 64 11.28 -23.45 -21.01
N ARG A 65 12.03 -24.54 -20.86
CA ARG A 65 11.46 -25.83 -20.42
C ARG A 65 11.02 -25.73 -18.97
N VAL A 66 9.86 -26.28 -18.66
CA VAL A 66 9.31 -26.32 -17.29
C VAL A 66 10.27 -26.97 -16.29
N SER A 67 11.10 -27.93 -16.76
CA SER A 67 12.12 -28.63 -15.97
C SER A 67 13.35 -27.77 -15.62
N GLU A 68 13.58 -26.66 -16.31
CA GLU A 68 14.68 -25.73 -16.06
C GLU A 68 14.33 -24.69 -14.99
N LEU A 69 13.04 -24.63 -14.59
CA LEU A 69 12.54 -23.71 -13.59
C LEU A 69 12.49 -24.36 -12.21
N GLU A 70 13.00 -23.65 -11.20
CA GLU A 70 12.94 -24.04 -9.80
C GLU A 70 12.13 -23.02 -8.97
N PRO A 71 11.29 -23.49 -8.02
CA PRO A 71 10.59 -22.59 -7.13
C PRO A 71 11.56 -21.90 -6.18
N ASN A 72 11.28 -20.65 -5.81
CA ASN A 72 12.05 -19.93 -4.82
C ASN A 72 11.81 -20.56 -3.42
N SER A 73 12.89 -20.96 -2.73
CA SER A 73 12.85 -21.54 -1.39
C SER A 73 12.28 -20.60 -0.32
N ASN A 74 12.33 -19.29 -0.55
CA ASN A 74 11.88 -18.25 0.38
C ASN A 74 10.42 -17.82 0.17
N GLN A 75 9.66 -18.53 -0.68
CA GLN A 75 8.24 -18.21 -0.91
C GLN A 75 7.40 -18.46 0.35
N PRO A 76 6.65 -17.48 0.84
CA PRO A 76 5.84 -17.61 2.06
C PRO A 76 4.62 -18.51 1.88
N ARG A 77 4.13 -18.68 0.63
CA ARG A 77 2.95 -19.49 0.34
C ARG A 77 3.30 -20.94 0.09
N LYS A 78 3.14 -21.77 1.12
CA LYS A 78 3.39 -23.23 1.05
C LYS A 78 2.13 -24.05 0.72
N VAL A 79 0.95 -23.51 1.04
CA VAL A 79 -0.33 -24.20 0.85
C VAL A 79 -1.07 -23.60 -0.35
N PHE A 80 -1.41 -24.42 -1.30
CA PHE A 80 -2.22 -24.06 -2.47
C PHE A 80 -3.47 -24.94 -2.44
N GLU A 81 -4.62 -24.33 -2.63
CA GLU A 81 -5.88 -25.06 -2.83
C GLU A 81 -5.79 -25.84 -4.13
N GLU A 82 -5.95 -27.14 -4.05
CA GLU A 82 -5.79 -28.06 -5.18
C GLU A 82 -6.82 -27.80 -6.27
N ASP A 83 -8.07 -27.52 -5.89
CA ASP A 83 -9.17 -27.23 -6.81
C ASP A 83 -8.88 -25.98 -7.65
N ALA A 84 -8.47 -24.89 -7.01
CA ALA A 84 -8.13 -23.64 -7.69
C ALA A 84 -6.85 -23.75 -8.55
N LEU A 85 -5.97 -24.71 -8.26
CA LEU A 85 -4.80 -25.01 -9.08
C LEU A 85 -5.19 -25.85 -10.30
N GLN A 86 -6.15 -26.77 -10.15
CA GLN A 86 -6.66 -27.58 -11.24
C GLN A 86 -7.44 -26.75 -12.26
N GLU A 87 -8.32 -25.85 -11.81
CA GLU A 87 -9.02 -24.91 -12.70
C GLU A 87 -8.03 -24.07 -13.54
N LEU A 88 -6.95 -23.60 -12.89
CA LEU A 88 -5.91 -22.87 -13.59
C LEU A 88 -5.15 -23.76 -14.59
N ALA A 89 -4.92 -25.03 -14.27
CA ALA A 89 -4.26 -25.98 -15.16
C ALA A 89 -5.11 -26.27 -16.40
N ASP A 90 -6.42 -26.40 -16.24
CA ASP A 90 -7.34 -26.63 -17.35
C ASP A 90 -7.41 -25.40 -18.26
N SER A 91 -7.47 -24.21 -17.69
CA SER A 91 -7.39 -22.96 -18.45
C SER A 91 -6.07 -22.82 -19.22
N ILE A 92 -4.93 -23.15 -18.58
CA ILE A 92 -3.61 -23.11 -19.21
C ILE A 92 -3.48 -24.16 -20.33
N LYS A 93 -4.15 -25.30 -20.20
CA LYS A 93 -4.17 -26.33 -21.23
C LYS A 93 -4.91 -25.89 -22.49
N GLU A 94 -5.97 -25.06 -22.33
CA GLU A 94 -6.77 -24.56 -23.43
C GLU A 94 -6.17 -23.31 -24.10
N PHE A 95 -5.75 -22.33 -23.29
CA PHE A 95 -5.32 -21.01 -23.78
C PHE A 95 -3.81 -20.76 -23.67
N GLY A 96 -3.06 -21.68 -23.06
CA GLY A 96 -1.65 -21.45 -22.75
C GLY A 96 -1.44 -20.48 -21.57
N ILE A 97 -0.19 -20.10 -21.35
CA ILE A 97 0.18 -19.06 -20.35
C ILE A 97 0.17 -17.72 -21.05
N ILE A 98 -0.84 -16.89 -20.76
CA ILE A 98 -0.99 -15.53 -21.32
C ILE A 98 0.02 -14.58 -20.68
N GLN A 99 0.21 -14.64 -19.35
CA GLN A 99 1.13 -13.78 -18.62
C GLN A 99 2.42 -14.54 -18.32
N PRO A 100 3.59 -14.12 -18.85
CA PRO A 100 4.86 -14.83 -18.65
C PRO A 100 5.25 -14.99 -17.17
N ILE A 101 6.06 -16.01 -16.88
CA ILE A 101 6.64 -16.25 -15.57
C ILE A 101 7.94 -15.44 -15.46
N VAL A 102 8.13 -14.69 -14.37
CA VAL A 102 9.36 -13.93 -14.16
C VAL A 102 10.38 -14.79 -13.45
N VAL A 103 11.59 -14.88 -14.04
CA VAL A 103 12.66 -15.73 -13.56
C VAL A 103 14.00 -15.02 -13.52
N THR A 104 14.90 -15.46 -12.64
CA THR A 104 16.29 -15.01 -12.58
C THR A 104 17.23 -16.20 -12.83
N PRO A 105 18.37 -16.01 -13.52
CA PRO A 105 19.36 -17.04 -13.67
C PRO A 105 19.97 -17.43 -12.31
N LYS A 106 20.00 -18.72 -12.01
CA LYS A 106 20.64 -19.26 -10.79
C LYS A 106 21.40 -20.52 -11.13
N ASN A 107 22.73 -20.44 -11.11
CA ASN A 107 23.60 -21.56 -11.49
C ASN A 107 23.31 -22.06 -12.93
N LYS A 108 22.83 -23.30 -13.07
CA LYS A 108 22.48 -23.91 -14.37
C LYS A 108 20.98 -23.92 -14.67
N LYS A 109 20.16 -23.30 -13.80
CA LYS A 109 18.70 -23.25 -13.88
C LYS A 109 18.18 -21.84 -13.68
N TYR A 110 16.88 -21.69 -13.65
CA TYR A 110 16.21 -20.42 -13.44
C TYR A 110 15.33 -20.49 -12.20
N GLU A 111 15.49 -19.55 -11.28
CA GLU A 111 14.66 -19.44 -10.08
C GLU A 111 13.43 -18.57 -10.37
N ILE A 112 12.26 -19.03 -9.98
CA ILE A 112 11.00 -18.32 -10.20
C ILE A 112 10.88 -17.20 -9.16
N ILE A 113 10.77 -15.94 -9.64
CA ILE A 113 10.53 -14.76 -8.81
C ILE A 113 9.03 -14.53 -8.65
N ALA A 114 8.28 -14.54 -9.76
CA ALA A 114 6.83 -14.38 -9.76
C ALA A 114 6.17 -15.34 -10.74
N GLY A 115 4.99 -15.85 -10.37
CA GLY A 115 4.19 -16.76 -11.20
C GLY A 115 4.28 -18.24 -10.84
N GLU A 116 4.61 -18.58 -9.59
CA GLU A 116 4.72 -19.98 -9.14
C GLU A 116 3.43 -20.79 -9.36
N ARG A 117 2.24 -20.19 -9.13
CA ARG A 117 0.95 -20.86 -9.41
C ARG A 117 0.84 -21.25 -10.89
N ARG A 118 1.24 -20.36 -11.80
CA ARG A 118 1.23 -20.62 -13.25
C ARG A 118 2.20 -21.74 -13.62
N TRP A 119 3.39 -21.75 -13.03
CA TRP A 119 4.34 -22.84 -13.24
C TRP A 119 3.83 -24.19 -12.74
N ARG A 120 3.24 -24.24 -11.53
CA ARG A 120 2.65 -25.49 -10.99
C ARG A 120 1.49 -25.96 -11.85
N ALA A 121 0.59 -25.07 -12.25
CA ALA A 121 -0.52 -25.38 -13.12
C ALA A 121 -0.06 -25.85 -14.52
N ALA A 122 1.00 -25.24 -15.08
CA ALA A 122 1.61 -25.68 -16.33
C ALA A 122 2.19 -27.11 -16.24
N ARG A 123 2.79 -27.47 -15.11
CA ARG A 123 3.24 -28.85 -14.83
C ARG A 123 2.06 -29.82 -14.80
N LEU A 124 0.97 -29.47 -14.13
CA LEU A 124 -0.25 -30.29 -14.07
C LEU A 124 -0.90 -30.40 -15.45
N ALA A 125 -0.91 -29.31 -16.24
CA ALA A 125 -1.39 -29.33 -17.61
C ALA A 125 -0.53 -30.11 -18.60
N GLY A 126 0.70 -30.53 -18.17
CA GLY A 126 1.63 -31.31 -18.99
C GLY A 126 2.38 -30.51 -20.06
N LEU A 127 2.46 -29.17 -19.92
CA LEU A 127 3.21 -28.33 -20.82
C LEU A 127 4.72 -28.60 -20.69
N LYS A 128 5.41 -28.67 -21.81
CA LYS A 128 6.87 -28.89 -21.86
C LYS A 128 7.64 -27.57 -21.74
N GLU A 129 7.07 -26.50 -22.28
CA GLU A 129 7.67 -25.18 -22.36
C GLU A 129 6.70 -24.10 -21.89
N VAL A 130 7.22 -23.02 -21.31
CA VAL A 130 6.45 -21.89 -20.79
C VAL A 130 7.10 -20.57 -21.16
N PRO A 131 6.34 -19.50 -21.44
CA PRO A 131 6.87 -18.18 -21.67
C PRO A 131 7.41 -17.60 -20.36
N VAL A 132 8.64 -17.05 -20.42
CA VAL A 132 9.32 -16.45 -19.27
C VAL A 132 9.94 -15.11 -19.63
N ILE A 133 10.01 -14.23 -18.64
CA ILE A 133 10.81 -13.01 -18.69
C ILE A 133 12.03 -13.24 -17.80
N ILE A 134 13.22 -13.21 -18.42
CA ILE A 134 14.48 -13.36 -17.69
C ILE A 134 14.95 -11.98 -17.27
N ARG A 135 15.15 -11.81 -15.95
CA ARG A 135 15.73 -10.60 -15.36
C ARG A 135 16.86 -10.99 -14.41
N ASP A 136 17.93 -10.26 -14.48
CA ASP A 136 19.03 -10.41 -13.54
C ASP A 136 18.73 -9.61 -12.27
N TYR A 137 18.31 -10.29 -11.22
CA TYR A 137 18.08 -9.70 -9.91
C TYR A 137 19.14 -10.16 -8.92
N THR A 138 19.58 -9.25 -8.06
CA THR A 138 20.35 -9.60 -6.87
C THR A 138 19.45 -10.34 -5.87
N GLU A 139 20.04 -11.15 -4.99
CA GLU A 139 19.28 -11.84 -3.93
C GLU A 139 18.45 -10.85 -3.09
N GLN A 140 19.00 -9.67 -2.82
CA GLN A 140 18.29 -8.60 -2.10
C GLN A 140 17.07 -8.10 -2.86
N GLN A 141 17.18 -7.86 -4.17
CA GLN A 141 16.05 -7.43 -5.02
C GLN A 141 14.97 -8.52 -5.10
N ILE A 142 15.35 -9.80 -5.12
CA ILE A 142 14.40 -10.92 -5.13
C ILE A 142 13.55 -10.91 -3.86
N VAL A 143 14.17 -10.74 -2.69
CA VAL A 143 13.46 -10.67 -1.40
C VAL A 143 12.56 -9.44 -1.37
N GLU A 144 13.04 -8.29 -1.85
CA GLU A 144 12.27 -7.05 -1.93
C GLU A 144 11.01 -7.21 -2.79
N ILE A 145 11.16 -7.73 -4.02
CA ILE A 145 10.03 -7.94 -4.95
C ILE A 145 9.02 -8.91 -4.34
N SER A 146 9.49 -9.99 -3.73
CA SER A 146 8.63 -10.97 -3.06
C SER A 146 7.85 -10.36 -1.89
N LEU A 147 8.47 -9.45 -1.13
CA LEU A 147 7.82 -8.73 -0.04
C LEU A 147 6.77 -7.75 -0.55
N ILE A 148 7.07 -7.01 -1.63
CA ILE A 148 6.12 -6.09 -2.27
C ILE A 148 4.92 -6.85 -2.84
N GLU A 149 5.15 -7.98 -3.53
CA GLU A 149 4.06 -8.84 -4.04
C GLU A 149 3.16 -9.31 -2.91
N ASN A 150 3.75 -9.71 -1.79
CA ASN A 150 2.99 -10.14 -0.62
C ASN A 150 2.16 -9.01 0.00
N ILE A 151 2.68 -7.77 0.04
CA ILE A 151 1.95 -6.58 0.53
C ILE A 151 0.74 -6.25 -0.37
N GLN A 152 0.82 -6.51 -1.66
CA GLN A 152 -0.28 -6.23 -2.60
C GLN A 152 -1.42 -7.25 -2.53
N ARG A 153 -1.37 -8.23 -1.63
CA ARG A 153 -2.47 -9.19 -1.42
C ARG A 153 -3.64 -8.53 -0.70
N GLU A 154 -4.85 -8.87 -1.10
CA GLU A 154 -6.09 -8.25 -0.59
C GLU A 154 -6.42 -8.56 0.89
N ASN A 155 -5.76 -9.55 1.51
CA ASN A 155 -6.16 -10.09 2.83
C ASN A 155 -5.13 -9.89 3.94
N LEU A 156 -4.26 -8.87 3.86
CA LEU A 156 -3.37 -8.55 4.97
C LEU A 156 -4.10 -7.76 6.05
N ASN A 157 -3.90 -8.13 7.32
CA ASN A 157 -4.37 -7.28 8.39
C ASN A 157 -3.50 -6.01 8.54
N PRO A 158 -4.01 -4.92 9.15
CA PRO A 158 -3.28 -3.66 9.24
C PRO A 158 -1.94 -3.73 9.98
N ILE A 159 -1.76 -4.67 10.89
CA ILE A 159 -0.50 -4.86 11.62
C ILE A 159 0.51 -5.64 10.77
N GLU A 160 0.08 -6.67 10.04
CA GLU A 160 0.94 -7.37 9.07
C GLU A 160 1.42 -6.45 7.97
N GLU A 161 0.53 -5.60 7.43
CA GLU A 161 0.88 -4.58 6.45
C GLU A 161 1.94 -3.62 7.00
N ALA A 162 1.76 -3.14 8.24
CA ALA A 162 2.70 -2.25 8.91
C ALA A 162 4.08 -2.91 9.14
N LEU A 163 4.11 -4.19 9.54
CA LEU A 163 5.36 -4.95 9.71
C LEU A 163 6.08 -5.15 8.38
N ALA A 164 5.35 -5.41 7.30
CA ALA A 164 5.93 -5.54 5.97
C ALA A 164 6.55 -4.20 5.49
N TYR A 165 5.89 -3.07 5.73
CA TYR A 165 6.48 -1.75 5.45
C TYR A 165 7.71 -1.46 6.30
N GLN A 166 7.69 -1.84 7.58
CA GLN A 166 8.85 -1.68 8.44
C GLN A 166 10.04 -2.47 7.92
N ARG A 167 9.84 -3.71 7.47
CA ARG A 167 10.89 -4.53 6.87
C ARG A 167 11.46 -3.88 5.61
N LEU A 168 10.64 -3.29 4.74
CA LEU A 168 11.11 -2.55 3.57
C LEU A 168 12.02 -1.38 3.95
N VAL A 169 11.67 -0.65 5.01
CA VAL A 169 12.49 0.48 5.52
C VAL A 169 13.79 -0.02 6.13
N ASP A 170 13.74 -1.03 7.01
CA ASP A 170 14.88 -1.47 7.84
C ASP A 170 15.85 -2.37 7.07
N GLU A 171 15.35 -3.37 6.33
CA GLU A 171 16.20 -4.35 5.62
C GLU A 171 16.75 -3.79 4.30
N PHE A 172 15.98 -2.92 3.62
CA PHE A 172 16.36 -2.37 2.30
C PHE A 172 16.77 -0.90 2.36
N SER A 173 16.79 -0.29 3.56
CA SER A 173 17.17 1.11 3.78
C SER A 173 16.37 2.11 2.91
N LEU A 174 15.11 1.77 2.60
CA LEU A 174 14.23 2.60 1.79
C LEU A 174 13.64 3.74 2.61
N LYS A 175 13.49 4.90 1.98
CA LYS A 175 12.70 5.98 2.57
C LYS A 175 11.21 5.68 2.46
N GLN A 176 10.40 6.25 3.36
CA GLN A 176 8.96 6.06 3.32
C GLN A 176 8.31 6.52 2.00
N ASP A 177 8.92 7.48 1.31
CA ASP A 177 8.49 7.93 -0.01
C ASP A 177 8.73 6.84 -1.07
N ASP A 178 9.92 6.21 -1.04
CA ASP A 178 10.28 5.13 -1.98
C ASP A 178 9.39 3.89 -1.76
N VAL A 179 9.10 3.56 -0.49
CA VAL A 179 8.15 2.48 -0.15
C VAL A 179 6.76 2.79 -0.69
N ALA A 180 6.27 4.03 -0.50
CA ALA A 180 4.96 4.46 -0.96
C ALA A 180 4.80 4.32 -2.49
N GLU A 181 5.81 4.73 -3.25
CA GLU A 181 5.85 4.60 -4.71
C GLU A 181 5.81 3.14 -5.14
N ARG A 182 6.67 2.27 -4.56
CA ARG A 182 6.77 0.85 -4.92
C ARG A 182 5.51 0.04 -4.63
N VAL A 183 4.78 0.39 -3.54
CA VAL A 183 3.51 -0.30 -3.20
C VAL A 183 2.28 0.43 -3.73
N SER A 184 2.45 1.51 -4.52
CA SER A 184 1.36 2.33 -5.09
C SER A 184 0.39 2.87 -4.03
N LYS A 185 0.93 3.30 -2.89
CA LYS A 185 0.18 3.92 -1.79
C LYS A 185 0.67 5.34 -1.53
N SER A 186 -0.08 6.15 -0.78
CA SER A 186 0.40 7.46 -0.37
C SER A 186 1.42 7.34 0.78
N ARG A 187 2.41 8.25 0.84
CA ARG A 187 3.33 8.36 1.99
C ARG A 187 2.58 8.46 3.32
N ALA A 188 1.46 9.19 3.34
CA ALA A 188 0.63 9.32 4.54
C ALA A 188 0.07 7.97 5.00
N THR A 189 -0.29 7.09 4.07
CA THR A 189 -0.74 5.72 4.37
C THR A 189 0.39 4.93 5.02
N ILE A 190 1.59 4.92 4.43
CA ILE A 190 2.76 4.22 4.98
C ILE A 190 3.09 4.73 6.40
N THR A 191 3.18 6.06 6.57
CA THR A 191 3.45 6.66 7.88
C THR A 191 2.38 6.26 8.92
N ASN A 192 1.10 6.25 8.55
CA ASN A 192 0.01 5.86 9.45
C ASN A 192 0.07 4.38 9.81
N SER A 193 0.36 3.49 8.87
CA SER A 193 0.51 2.06 9.13
C SER A 193 1.71 1.80 10.06
N LEU A 194 2.88 2.39 9.79
CA LEU A 194 4.06 2.25 10.66
C LEU A 194 3.82 2.75 12.09
N ARG A 195 2.98 3.77 12.27
CA ARG A 195 2.62 4.26 13.62
C ARG A 195 1.83 3.23 14.42
N LEU A 196 1.07 2.33 13.80
CA LEU A 196 0.32 1.28 14.50
C LEU A 196 1.23 0.33 15.28
N LEU A 197 2.48 0.16 14.84
CA LEU A 197 3.46 -0.68 15.54
C LEU A 197 3.92 -0.11 16.90
N LYS A 198 3.63 1.18 17.16
CA LYS A 198 3.91 1.83 18.45
C LYS A 198 2.85 1.54 19.52
N LEU A 199 1.72 0.94 19.14
CA LEU A 199 0.69 0.52 20.10
C LEU A 199 1.20 -0.62 20.99
N CYS A 200 0.66 -0.74 22.19
CA CYS A 200 0.94 -1.89 23.03
C CYS A 200 0.42 -3.18 22.35
N LYS A 201 1.05 -4.31 22.65
CA LYS A 201 0.79 -5.60 22.00
C LYS A 201 -0.68 -6.04 22.10
N ASN A 202 -1.32 -5.77 23.24
CA ASN A 202 -2.71 -6.13 23.45
C ASN A 202 -3.66 -5.35 22.52
N VAL A 203 -3.38 -4.06 22.28
CA VAL A 203 -4.15 -3.23 21.33
C VAL A 203 -3.86 -3.63 19.89
N GLN A 204 -2.61 -3.98 19.55
CA GLN A 204 -2.27 -4.54 18.23
C GLN A 204 -3.08 -5.82 17.98
N GLN A 205 -3.19 -6.71 18.97
CA GLN A 205 -4.00 -7.93 18.85
C GLN A 205 -5.48 -7.62 18.62
N MET A 206 -6.04 -6.61 19.29
CA MET A 206 -7.43 -6.18 19.04
C MET A 206 -7.65 -5.68 17.60
N VAL A 207 -6.62 -5.07 16.98
CA VAL A 207 -6.67 -4.68 15.55
C VAL A 207 -6.60 -5.91 14.64
N ILE A 208 -5.76 -6.90 14.97
CA ILE A 208 -5.64 -8.16 14.22
C ILE A 208 -6.95 -8.94 14.27
N ASP A 209 -7.61 -8.96 15.43
CA ASP A 209 -8.90 -9.65 15.66
C ASP A 209 -10.10 -8.85 15.10
N ASP A 210 -9.91 -7.75 14.39
CA ASP A 210 -10.94 -6.84 13.87
C ASP A 210 -11.89 -6.27 14.95
N LYS A 211 -11.51 -6.33 16.24
CA LYS A 211 -12.29 -5.76 17.36
C LYS A 211 -12.33 -4.24 17.31
N ILE A 212 -11.26 -3.62 16.85
CA ILE A 212 -11.14 -2.18 16.62
C ILE A 212 -10.52 -1.90 15.25
N SER A 213 -10.98 -0.85 14.59
CA SER A 213 -10.45 -0.46 13.28
C SER A 213 -9.10 0.27 13.40
N SER A 214 -8.35 0.32 12.30
CA SER A 214 -7.11 1.12 12.21
C SER A 214 -7.33 2.62 12.53
N GLY A 215 -8.54 3.13 12.33
CA GLY A 215 -8.93 4.50 12.71
C GLY A 215 -8.94 4.68 14.24
N HIS A 216 -9.58 3.77 14.98
CA HIS A 216 -9.57 3.76 16.44
C HIS A 216 -8.15 3.60 16.98
N ALA A 217 -7.40 2.66 16.41
CA ALA A 217 -6.00 2.41 16.78
C ALA A 217 -5.12 3.66 16.64
N ARG A 218 -5.31 4.46 15.58
CA ARG A 218 -4.59 5.73 15.41
C ARG A 218 -4.92 6.77 16.48
N ALA A 219 -6.19 6.86 16.90
CA ALA A 219 -6.59 7.76 17.99
C ALA A 219 -5.92 7.37 19.30
N LEU A 220 -5.81 6.06 19.59
CA LEU A 220 -5.18 5.53 20.80
C LEU A 220 -3.66 5.76 20.90
N LEU A 221 -2.98 6.06 19.78
CA LEU A 221 -1.55 6.39 19.77
C LEU A 221 -1.18 7.67 20.56
N ALA A 222 -2.16 8.48 20.93
CA ALA A 222 -1.95 9.64 21.77
C ALA A 222 -1.90 9.31 23.28
N ILE A 223 -2.07 8.05 23.66
CA ILE A 223 -1.95 7.55 25.03
C ILE A 223 -0.60 6.84 25.15
N ASP A 224 0.30 7.37 25.99
CA ASP A 224 1.63 6.82 26.19
C ASP A 224 1.64 5.61 27.13
N ASP A 225 0.71 5.57 28.10
CA ASP A 225 0.59 4.49 29.08
C ASP A 225 -0.06 3.26 28.42
N ALA A 226 0.63 2.12 28.47
CA ALA A 226 0.20 0.89 27.79
C ALA A 226 -1.06 0.27 28.43
N ASP A 227 -1.21 0.37 29.74
CA ASP A 227 -2.35 -0.19 30.48
C ASP A 227 -3.58 0.67 30.23
N LEU A 228 -3.44 1.99 30.33
CA LEU A 228 -4.51 2.94 29.99
C LEU A 228 -4.90 2.84 28.51
N GLN A 229 -3.94 2.67 27.62
CA GLN A 229 -4.20 2.49 26.18
C GLN A 229 -5.08 1.25 25.94
N TYR A 230 -4.79 0.15 26.63
CA TYR A 230 -5.59 -1.07 26.53
C TYR A 230 -6.98 -0.93 27.14
N GLU A 231 -7.10 -0.31 28.33
CA GLU A 231 -8.40 -0.04 28.97
C GLU A 231 -9.32 0.79 28.06
N VAL A 232 -8.76 1.85 27.47
CA VAL A 232 -9.51 2.71 26.54
C VAL A 232 -9.86 1.96 25.26
N ALA A 233 -8.96 1.12 24.72
CA ALA A 233 -9.24 0.27 23.56
C ALA A 233 -10.39 -0.72 23.86
N TYR A 234 -10.39 -1.33 25.03
CA TYR A 234 -11.45 -2.22 25.45
C TYR A 234 -12.79 -1.50 25.58
N LYS A 235 -12.78 -0.30 26.17
CA LYS A 235 -13.99 0.55 26.28
C LYS A 235 -14.52 0.95 24.90
N VAL A 236 -13.64 1.28 23.95
CA VAL A 236 -14.01 1.60 22.56
C VAL A 236 -14.73 0.41 21.91
N PHE A 237 -14.26 -0.80 22.16
CA PHE A 237 -14.87 -2.03 21.65
C PHE A 237 -16.21 -2.30 22.33
N ASP A 238 -16.27 -2.27 23.66
CA ASP A 238 -17.46 -2.61 24.47
C ASP A 238 -18.62 -1.65 24.21
N GLU A 239 -18.35 -0.33 24.18
CA GLU A 239 -19.34 0.71 23.92
C GLU A 239 -19.57 0.97 22.41
N SER A 240 -18.91 0.23 21.52
CA SER A 240 -18.97 0.41 20.05
C SER A 240 -18.80 1.87 19.61
N LEU A 241 -17.83 2.57 20.19
CA LEU A 241 -17.58 3.98 19.93
C LEU A 241 -17.13 4.20 18.48
N SER A 242 -17.55 5.30 17.87
CA SER A 242 -17.00 5.73 16.59
C SER A 242 -15.59 6.33 16.74
N VAL A 243 -14.83 6.41 15.64
CA VAL A 243 -13.49 7.00 15.64
C VAL A 243 -13.47 8.42 16.23
N ARG A 244 -14.46 9.25 15.88
CA ARG A 244 -14.59 10.62 16.41
C ARG A 244 -14.84 10.66 17.92
N GLN A 245 -15.65 9.74 18.43
CA GLN A 245 -15.90 9.62 19.88
C GLN A 245 -14.65 9.15 20.62
N THR A 246 -13.90 8.22 20.02
CA THR A 246 -12.61 7.76 20.54
C THR A 246 -11.59 8.89 20.59
N GLU A 247 -11.47 9.69 19.53
CA GLU A 247 -10.60 10.89 19.52
C GLU A 247 -10.98 11.88 20.62
N ALA A 248 -12.29 12.14 20.81
CA ALA A 248 -12.77 13.03 21.85
C ALA A 248 -12.49 12.48 23.26
N LEU A 249 -12.65 11.16 23.46
CA LEU A 249 -12.33 10.48 24.71
C LEU A 249 -10.85 10.59 25.05
N VAL A 250 -9.97 10.25 24.11
CA VAL A 250 -8.52 10.34 24.26
C VAL A 250 -8.07 11.78 24.56
N LYS A 251 -8.65 12.76 23.84
CA LYS A 251 -8.36 14.17 24.10
C LYS A 251 -8.75 14.60 25.51
N LYS A 252 -9.89 14.14 26.03
CA LYS A 252 -10.32 14.41 27.42
C LYS A 252 -9.34 13.81 28.42
N LEU A 253 -8.89 12.56 28.19
CA LEU A 253 -7.92 11.90 29.09
C LEU A 253 -6.57 12.63 29.14
N ASN A 254 -6.09 13.10 27.99
CA ASN A 254 -4.82 13.84 27.94
C ASN A 254 -4.92 15.28 28.51
N THR A 255 -6.13 15.86 28.65
CA THR A 255 -6.33 17.16 29.28
C THR A 255 -6.47 17.08 30.80
N ILE A 256 -6.67 15.90 31.37
CA ILE A 256 -6.64 15.71 32.84
C ILE A 256 -5.19 15.75 33.28
N PRO A 257 -4.75 16.71 34.15
CA PRO A 257 -3.40 16.73 34.65
C PRO A 257 -3.07 15.38 35.31
N LYS A 258 -1.98 14.73 34.89
CA LYS A 258 -1.47 13.55 35.59
C LYS A 258 -1.33 13.93 37.06
N ALA A 259 -2.11 13.32 37.94
CA ALA A 259 -1.94 13.50 39.38
C ALA A 259 -0.48 13.19 39.70
N GLN A 260 0.20 14.18 40.29
CA GLN A 260 1.58 13.99 40.73
C GLN A 260 1.60 12.79 41.68
N PRO A 261 2.60 11.90 41.62
CA PRO A 261 2.74 10.82 42.56
C PRO A 261 2.69 11.45 43.95
N LYS A 262 1.78 10.95 44.81
CA LYS A 262 1.70 11.39 46.19
C LYS A 262 3.09 11.21 46.80
N GLU A 263 3.74 12.33 47.16
CA GLU A 263 4.92 12.30 47.98
C GLU A 263 4.62 11.44 49.19
N GLU A 264 5.39 10.38 49.41
CA GLU A 264 5.38 9.62 50.63
C GLU A 264 5.66 10.61 51.74
N ILE A 265 4.64 10.90 52.57
CA ILE A 265 4.78 11.65 53.81
C ILE A 265 5.68 10.78 54.69
N LYS A 266 6.98 11.07 54.65
CA LYS A 266 7.90 10.54 55.67
C LYS A 266 7.44 11.06 57.02
N HIS A 267 6.81 10.18 57.79
CA HIS A 267 6.49 10.45 59.18
C HIS A 267 7.80 10.70 59.96
N PRO A 268 7.97 11.88 60.57
CA PRO A 268 9.24 12.26 61.25
C PRO A 268 9.37 11.70 62.66
N TYR A 269 8.54 10.76 63.08
CA TYR A 269 8.60 10.20 64.45
C TYR A 269 8.54 8.68 64.46
N LEU A 270 9.71 8.05 64.42
CA LEU A 270 9.97 6.75 65.02
C LEU A 270 11.40 6.77 65.54
N TYR A 271 11.51 7.08 66.76
CA TYR A 271 12.64 6.73 67.64
C TYR A 271 12.32 5.37 68.26
#